data_157edd3b9289ac92ce2d5f56a40a839e
#
_entry.id   157edd3b9289ac92ce2d5f56a40a839e
#
_cell.length_a   1.000
_cell.length_b   1.000
_cell.length_c   1.000
_cell.angle_alpha   90.00
_cell.angle_beta   90.00
_cell.angle_gamma   90.00
#
_symmetry.space_group_name_H-M   'P 1'
#
loop_
_entity.id
_entity.type
_entity.pdbx_description
1 polymer ?
#
loop_
_entity_poly.entity_id
_entity_poly.type
_entity_poly.pdbx_seq_one_letter_code
_entity_poly.pdbx_strand_id
1 'polypeptide(L)'
;MPSSPKATKKEVVTAFRTREILAAARQLMERRGLEAVTMEEIAGAAGVAKGTIYLYFPSKDELIQALITQVGESLLQDIEAIVQTPASPPEKIKKVATLLLECLIKERALYPIYARDSHRAGQGSPQGYWRQLQEREEKFFDLVTPVFAQGIAAGQFIQADPRFLTFMLRGMIRGVGYYQMIEGQKGVFKEALPVLLTLLFSGLTSKIPAAEEVDPI
;
A
#
# COMPACT_ATOMS: atom_id res chain seq x y z
N MET A 1 -8.75 -20.25 26.71
CA MET A 1 -8.65 -18.97 26.02
C MET A 1 -7.84 -18.03 26.89
N PRO A 2 -6.59 -17.70 26.59
CA PRO A 2 -5.87 -16.66 27.35
C PRO A 2 -6.47 -15.30 27.00
N SER A 3 -6.94 -14.57 28.02
CA SER A 3 -7.43 -13.21 27.89
C SER A 3 -6.29 -12.29 27.44
N SER A 4 -6.47 -11.57 26.32
CA SER A 4 -5.55 -10.52 25.90
C SER A 4 -5.32 -9.53 27.04
N PRO A 5 -4.06 -9.14 27.31
CA PRO A 5 -3.78 -8.18 28.39
C PRO A 5 -4.49 -6.87 28.09
N LYS A 6 -5.25 -6.36 29.05
CA LYS A 6 -5.90 -5.04 28.94
C LYS A 6 -4.80 -3.97 28.82
N ALA A 7 -4.86 -3.17 27.76
CA ALA A 7 -3.94 -2.05 27.58
C ALA A 7 -3.97 -1.12 28.78
N THR A 8 -2.81 -0.70 29.24
CA THR A 8 -2.69 0.23 30.37
C THR A 8 -3.21 1.61 29.95
N LYS A 9 -3.66 2.42 30.92
CA LYS A 9 -4.10 3.82 30.65
C LYS A 9 -3.03 4.61 29.92
N LYS A 10 -1.76 4.39 30.20
CA LYS A 10 -0.62 5.04 29.53
C LYS A 10 -0.54 4.63 28.06
N GLU A 11 -0.67 3.36 27.75
CA GLU A 11 -0.65 2.85 26.38
C GLU A 11 -1.82 3.39 25.54
N VAL A 12 -3.02 3.46 26.12
CA VAL A 12 -4.19 4.02 25.47
C VAL A 12 -3.99 5.51 25.14
N VAL A 13 -3.47 6.30 26.09
CA VAL A 13 -3.17 7.72 25.89
C VAL A 13 -2.08 7.90 24.82
N THR A 14 -1.03 7.09 24.87
CA THR A 14 0.05 7.14 23.88
C THR A 14 -0.48 6.82 22.50
N ALA A 15 -1.24 5.75 22.32
CA ALA A 15 -1.82 5.36 21.04
C ALA A 15 -2.78 6.45 20.48
N PHE A 16 -3.59 7.07 21.35
CA PHE A 16 -4.46 8.17 20.97
C PHE A 16 -3.66 9.38 20.47
N ARG A 17 -2.64 9.82 21.21
CA ARG A 17 -1.79 10.95 20.83
C ARG A 17 -0.99 10.69 19.55
N THR A 18 -0.45 9.49 19.42
CA THR A 18 0.23 9.07 18.18
C THR A 18 -0.70 9.23 16.98
N ARG A 19 -1.95 8.79 17.10
CA ARG A 19 -2.96 8.90 16.03
C ARG A 19 -3.30 10.35 15.69
N GLU A 20 -3.46 11.22 16.68
CA GLU A 20 -3.71 12.65 16.45
C GLU A 20 -2.55 13.32 15.71
N ILE A 21 -1.30 13.06 16.13
CA ILE A 21 -0.11 13.60 15.49
C ILE A 21 -0.02 13.13 14.03
N LEU A 22 -0.21 11.84 13.78
CA LEU A 22 -0.16 11.29 12.42
C LEU A 22 -1.28 11.85 11.53
N ALA A 23 -2.50 12.03 12.07
CA ALA A 23 -3.60 12.63 11.33
C ALA A 23 -3.32 14.10 10.94
N ALA A 24 -2.78 14.89 11.87
CA ALA A 24 -2.39 16.28 11.63
C ALA A 24 -1.27 16.37 10.58
N ALA A 25 -0.24 15.53 10.69
CA ALA A 25 0.85 15.46 9.74
C ALA A 25 0.36 15.15 8.33
N ARG A 26 -0.49 14.13 8.19
CA ARG A 26 -1.09 13.73 6.91
C ARG A 26 -1.84 14.87 6.24
N GLN A 27 -2.72 15.58 6.99
CA GLN A 27 -3.49 16.70 6.45
C GLN A 27 -2.59 17.85 5.98
N LEU A 28 -1.53 18.17 6.72
CA LEU A 28 -0.58 19.21 6.33
C LEU A 28 0.20 18.81 5.09
N MET A 29 0.69 17.57 5.03
CA MET A 29 1.46 17.04 3.89
C MET A 29 0.62 16.95 2.61
N GLU A 30 -0.67 16.60 2.71
CA GLU A 30 -1.60 16.62 1.57
C GLU A 30 -1.79 18.02 0.99
N ARG A 31 -1.85 19.06 1.83
CA ARG A 31 -2.10 20.42 1.41
C ARG A 31 -0.86 21.14 0.87
N ARG A 32 0.30 20.92 1.46
CA ARG A 32 1.50 21.70 1.24
C ARG A 32 2.68 20.91 0.67
N GLY A 33 2.51 19.60 0.54
CA GLY A 33 3.60 18.70 0.19
C GLY A 33 4.47 18.32 1.40
N LEU A 34 5.17 17.21 1.26
CA LEU A 34 5.94 16.61 2.34
C LEU A 34 7.10 17.51 2.81
N GLU A 35 7.85 18.09 1.86
CA GLU A 35 9.05 18.85 2.15
C GLU A 35 8.75 20.18 2.88
N ALA A 36 7.60 20.80 2.58
CA ALA A 36 7.21 22.10 3.10
C ALA A 36 6.68 22.07 4.54
N VAL A 37 6.53 20.89 5.16
CA VAL A 37 5.94 20.74 6.50
C VAL A 37 7.03 20.46 7.53
N THR A 38 7.00 21.20 8.65
CA THR A 38 7.92 21.07 9.78
C THR A 38 7.29 20.30 10.96
N MET A 39 8.13 19.78 11.85
CA MET A 39 7.67 19.12 13.10
C MET A 39 6.91 20.09 14.01
N GLU A 40 7.30 21.38 14.02
CA GLU A 40 6.62 22.42 14.79
C GLU A 40 5.20 22.68 14.29
N GLU A 41 5.01 22.74 12.98
CA GLU A 41 3.69 22.93 12.37
C GLU A 41 2.78 21.73 12.63
N ILE A 42 3.35 20.52 12.57
CA ILE A 42 2.60 19.29 12.92
C ILE A 42 2.20 19.32 14.39
N ALA A 43 3.10 19.69 15.30
CA ALA A 43 2.81 19.79 16.73
C ALA A 43 1.66 20.80 16.98
N GLY A 44 1.74 21.98 16.36
CA GLY A 44 0.68 23.00 16.45
C GLY A 44 -0.67 22.50 15.92
N ALA A 45 -0.68 21.82 14.78
CA ALA A 45 -1.89 21.25 14.19
C ALA A 45 -2.49 20.10 15.02
N ALA A 46 -1.63 19.30 15.68
CA ALA A 46 -2.03 18.23 16.58
C ALA A 46 -2.41 18.72 18.00
N GLY A 47 -2.29 20.01 18.30
CA GLY A 47 -2.58 20.57 19.62
C GLY A 47 -1.61 20.10 20.71
N VAL A 48 -0.34 19.81 20.35
CA VAL A 48 0.70 19.41 21.31
C VAL A 48 1.84 20.43 21.34
N ALA A 49 2.55 20.52 22.46
CA ALA A 49 3.73 21.36 22.56
C ALA A 49 4.87 20.82 21.68
N LYS A 50 5.73 21.74 21.15
CA LYS A 50 6.88 21.38 20.32
C LYS A 50 7.75 20.27 20.95
N GLY A 51 8.06 20.35 22.24
CA GLY A 51 8.83 19.31 22.93
C GLY A 51 8.09 17.98 23.03
N THR A 52 6.76 18.01 23.05
CA THR A 52 5.94 16.80 23.19
C THR A 52 5.98 15.94 21.93
N ILE A 53 5.99 16.53 20.72
CA ILE A 53 6.00 15.74 19.48
C ILE A 53 7.25 14.88 19.40
N TYR A 54 8.41 15.39 19.84
CA TYR A 54 9.68 14.66 19.83
C TYR A 54 9.73 13.47 20.80
N LEU A 55 8.84 13.42 21.80
CA LEU A 55 8.68 12.24 22.66
C LEU A 55 8.00 11.08 21.92
N TYR A 56 7.18 11.37 20.91
CA TYR A 56 6.50 10.37 20.07
C TYR A 56 7.26 10.02 18.82
N PHE A 57 7.83 11.02 18.17
CA PHE A 57 8.58 10.91 16.92
C PHE A 57 9.86 11.74 17.00
N PRO A 58 11.01 11.09 17.26
CA PRO A 58 12.31 11.75 17.36
C PRO A 58 12.71 12.56 16.13
N SER A 59 12.20 12.18 14.94
CA SER A 59 12.48 12.86 13.68
C SER A 59 11.26 12.88 12.75
N LYS A 60 11.31 13.75 11.75
CA LYS A 60 10.30 13.79 10.66
C LYS A 60 10.30 12.48 9.87
N ASP A 61 11.47 11.88 9.66
CA ASP A 61 11.59 10.59 8.95
C ASP A 61 10.89 9.46 9.70
N GLU A 62 11.04 9.37 11.03
CA GLU A 62 10.34 8.38 11.84
C GLU A 62 8.82 8.58 11.85
N LEU A 63 8.37 9.85 11.86
CA LEU A 63 6.96 10.17 11.73
C LEU A 63 6.41 9.72 10.36
N ILE A 64 7.14 9.96 9.28
CA ILE A 64 6.77 9.55 7.92
C ILE A 64 6.75 8.01 7.80
N GLN A 65 7.74 7.32 8.37
CA GLN A 65 7.79 5.87 8.42
C GLN A 65 6.57 5.29 9.16
N ALA A 66 6.16 5.93 10.26
CA ALA A 66 4.96 5.55 11.00
C ALA A 66 3.67 5.78 10.18
N LEU A 67 3.59 6.87 9.40
CA LEU A 67 2.48 7.10 8.46
C LEU A 67 2.40 6.02 7.38
N ILE A 68 3.52 5.68 6.75
CA ILE A 68 3.59 4.62 5.73
C ILE A 68 3.21 3.26 6.35
N THR A 69 3.62 3.01 7.59
CA THR A 69 3.26 1.80 8.33
C THR A 69 1.75 1.73 8.55
N GLN A 70 1.16 2.79 9.08
CA GLN A 70 -0.28 2.87 9.35
C GLN A 70 -1.11 2.68 8.06
N VAL A 71 -0.72 3.34 6.97
CA VAL A 71 -1.38 3.20 5.66
C VAL A 71 -1.31 1.76 5.17
N GLY A 72 -0.13 1.14 5.24
CA GLY A 72 0.07 -0.23 4.80
C GLY A 72 -0.71 -1.26 5.62
N GLU A 73 -0.79 -1.09 6.94
CA GLU A 73 -1.59 -1.95 7.82
C GLU A 73 -3.09 -1.84 7.54
N SER A 74 -3.60 -0.61 7.39
CA SER A 74 -5.00 -0.40 7.02
C SER A 74 -5.33 -1.02 5.66
N LEU A 75 -4.45 -0.83 4.68
CA LEU A 75 -4.61 -1.39 3.35
C LEU A 75 -4.68 -2.92 3.37
N LEU A 76 -3.82 -3.59 4.15
CA LEU A 76 -3.84 -5.05 4.29
C LEU A 76 -5.12 -5.55 4.96
N GLN A 77 -5.63 -4.84 5.97
CA GLN A 77 -6.92 -5.17 6.62
C GLN A 77 -8.07 -5.08 5.61
N ASP A 78 -8.11 -4.03 4.79
CA ASP A 78 -9.14 -3.85 3.77
C ASP A 78 -9.04 -4.94 2.67
N ILE A 79 -7.82 -5.32 2.26
CA ILE A 79 -7.60 -6.44 1.32
C ILE A 79 -8.06 -7.75 1.93
N GLU A 80 -7.73 -8.03 3.18
CA GLU A 80 -8.18 -9.22 3.89
C GLU A 80 -9.71 -9.30 3.92
N ALA A 81 -10.38 -8.20 4.23
CA ALA A 81 -11.84 -8.13 4.19
C ALA A 81 -12.40 -8.45 2.79
N ILE A 82 -11.77 -7.94 1.72
CA ILE A 82 -12.18 -8.21 0.33
C ILE A 82 -12.02 -9.70 -0.01
N VAL A 83 -10.88 -10.30 0.29
CA VAL A 83 -10.60 -11.70 -0.09
C VAL A 83 -11.45 -12.70 0.69
N GLN A 84 -11.95 -12.33 1.87
CA GLN A 84 -12.87 -13.15 2.68
C GLN A 84 -14.33 -13.08 2.19
N THR A 85 -14.69 -12.16 1.30
CA THR A 85 -16.07 -12.10 0.74
C THR A 85 -16.41 -13.35 -0.08
N PRO A 86 -17.70 -13.68 -0.29
CA PRO A 86 -18.11 -14.78 -1.16
C PRO A 86 -18.03 -14.41 -2.66
N ALA A 87 -17.51 -13.25 -3.03
CA ALA A 87 -17.38 -12.80 -4.41
C ALA A 87 -16.47 -13.73 -5.24
N SER A 88 -16.68 -13.74 -6.56
CA SER A 88 -15.82 -14.48 -7.48
C SER A 88 -14.37 -13.98 -7.48
N PRO A 89 -13.38 -14.85 -7.81
CA PRO A 89 -11.98 -14.42 -7.93
C PRO A 89 -11.77 -13.17 -8.78
N PRO A 90 -12.36 -13.01 -9.99
CA PRO A 90 -12.23 -11.78 -10.78
C PRO A 90 -12.79 -10.54 -10.07
N GLU A 91 -13.91 -10.65 -9.36
CA GLU A 91 -14.49 -9.53 -8.62
C GLU A 91 -13.61 -9.12 -7.42
N LYS A 92 -13.02 -10.11 -6.72
CA LYS A 92 -12.06 -9.84 -5.65
C LYS A 92 -10.83 -9.10 -6.18
N ILE A 93 -10.21 -9.59 -7.26
CA ILE A 93 -9.05 -8.94 -7.88
C ILE A 93 -9.39 -7.53 -8.37
N LYS A 94 -10.56 -7.33 -8.97
CA LYS A 94 -11.05 -6.00 -9.35
C LYS A 94 -11.12 -5.06 -8.15
N LYS A 95 -11.72 -5.51 -7.04
CA LYS A 95 -11.83 -4.72 -5.81
C LYS A 95 -10.46 -4.41 -5.20
N VAL A 96 -9.55 -5.40 -5.15
CA VAL A 96 -8.17 -5.20 -4.68
C VAL A 96 -7.42 -4.20 -5.55
N ALA A 97 -7.51 -4.31 -6.89
CA ALA A 97 -6.87 -3.36 -7.81
C ALA A 97 -7.41 -1.93 -7.61
N THR A 98 -8.72 -1.79 -7.46
CA THR A 98 -9.38 -0.49 -7.19
C THR A 98 -8.88 0.10 -5.88
N LEU A 99 -8.89 -0.68 -4.80
CA LEU A 99 -8.43 -0.24 -3.48
C LEU A 99 -6.95 0.20 -3.50
N LEU A 100 -6.08 -0.55 -4.19
CA LEU A 100 -4.66 -0.22 -4.32
C LEU A 100 -4.45 1.11 -5.04
N LEU A 101 -5.21 1.36 -6.12
CA LEU A 101 -5.14 2.63 -6.85
C LEU A 101 -5.71 3.79 -6.05
N GLU A 102 -6.83 3.61 -5.37
CA GLU A 102 -7.42 4.63 -4.48
C GLU A 102 -6.45 4.99 -3.34
N CYS A 103 -5.80 4.00 -2.75
CA CYS A 103 -4.76 4.21 -1.75
C CYS A 103 -3.59 5.02 -2.33
N LEU A 104 -3.11 4.66 -3.52
CA LEU A 104 -2.03 5.37 -4.21
C LEU A 104 -2.40 6.84 -4.46
N ILE A 105 -3.64 7.12 -4.89
CA ILE A 105 -4.15 8.48 -5.11
C ILE A 105 -4.21 9.27 -3.81
N LYS A 106 -4.77 8.67 -2.79
CA LYS A 106 -4.99 9.29 -1.48
C LYS A 106 -3.66 9.60 -0.79
N GLU A 107 -2.70 8.68 -0.89
CA GLU A 107 -1.41 8.77 -0.21
C GLU A 107 -0.27 9.24 -1.15
N ARG A 108 -0.62 9.95 -2.23
CA ARG A 108 0.35 10.39 -3.26
C ARG A 108 1.57 11.15 -2.70
N ALA A 109 1.39 11.88 -1.59
CA ALA A 109 2.49 12.60 -0.94
C ALA A 109 3.53 11.67 -0.31
N LEU A 110 3.13 10.48 0.13
CA LEU A 110 4.00 9.48 0.75
C LEU A 110 4.63 8.53 -0.29
N TYR A 111 4.07 8.46 -1.50
CA TYR A 111 4.49 7.49 -2.51
C TYR A 111 5.96 7.60 -2.91
N PRO A 112 6.57 8.79 -3.12
CA PRO A 112 8.00 8.89 -3.46
C PRO A 112 8.91 8.27 -2.41
N ILE A 113 8.57 8.44 -1.12
CA ILE A 113 9.35 7.85 -0.02
C ILE A 113 9.14 6.32 0.00
N TYR A 114 7.88 5.88 -0.07
CA TYR A 114 7.57 4.46 -0.14
C TYR A 114 8.28 3.78 -1.33
N ALA A 115 8.28 4.38 -2.52
CA ALA A 115 8.92 3.85 -3.71
C ALA A 115 10.45 3.75 -3.53
N ARG A 116 11.09 4.82 -3.06
CA ARG A 116 12.52 4.84 -2.73
C ARG A 116 12.87 3.74 -1.73
N ASP A 117 12.07 3.65 -0.69
CA ASP A 117 12.31 2.76 0.43
C ASP A 117 12.07 1.30 0.03
N SER A 118 11.05 0.99 -0.74
CA SER A 118 10.78 -0.37 -1.25
C SER A 118 11.93 -0.94 -2.10
N HIS A 119 12.61 -0.10 -2.88
CA HIS A 119 13.79 -0.52 -3.66
C HIS A 119 15.00 -0.84 -2.77
N ARG A 120 15.15 -0.16 -1.64
CA ARG A 120 16.27 -0.39 -0.71
C ARG A 120 16.07 -1.62 0.17
N ALA A 121 14.84 -2.05 0.38
CA ALA A 121 14.53 -3.23 1.19
C ALA A 121 15.22 -4.52 0.72
N GLY A 122 15.57 -4.61 -0.58
CA GLY A 122 16.35 -5.73 -1.15
C GLY A 122 17.88 -5.62 -0.96
N GLN A 123 18.41 -4.52 -0.46
CA GLN A 123 19.85 -4.24 -0.43
C GLN A 123 20.51 -4.33 0.98
N GLY A 124 19.94 -5.10 1.88
CA GLY A 124 20.67 -5.54 3.07
C GLY A 124 20.69 -4.60 4.27
N SER A 125 19.65 -3.78 4.47
CA SER A 125 19.50 -3.05 5.73
C SER A 125 18.61 -3.82 6.72
N PRO A 126 19.16 -4.39 7.81
CA PRO A 126 18.45 -5.41 8.60
C PRO A 126 17.53 -4.86 9.70
N GLN A 127 17.33 -3.56 9.86
CA GLN A 127 16.76 -3.04 11.10
C GLN A 127 15.41 -2.34 10.94
N GLY A 128 14.44 -2.83 11.69
CA GLY A 128 13.18 -2.15 12.05
C GLY A 128 12.23 -1.94 10.86
N TYR A 129 12.22 -0.77 10.32
CA TYR A 129 11.25 -0.31 9.31
C TYR A 129 11.30 -1.09 7.97
N TRP A 130 12.50 -1.43 7.47
CA TRP A 130 12.68 -2.21 6.23
C TRP A 130 12.12 -3.63 6.34
N ARG A 131 12.34 -4.26 7.48
CA ARG A 131 11.78 -5.56 7.78
C ARG A 131 10.26 -5.51 7.80
N GLN A 132 9.68 -4.48 8.41
CA GLN A 132 8.22 -4.29 8.42
C GLN A 132 7.66 -4.08 7.00
N LEU A 133 8.39 -3.36 6.12
CA LEU A 133 7.99 -3.23 4.71
C LEU A 133 7.97 -4.58 4.00
N GLN A 134 9.00 -5.39 4.17
CA GLN A 134 9.07 -6.74 3.59
C GLN A 134 7.99 -7.67 4.13
N GLU A 135 7.76 -7.68 5.44
CA GLU A 135 6.70 -8.47 6.08
C GLU A 135 5.31 -8.08 5.55
N ARG A 136 5.07 -6.79 5.28
CA ARG A 136 3.83 -6.33 4.67
C ARG A 136 3.69 -6.74 3.21
N GLU A 137 4.76 -6.69 2.43
CA GLU A 137 4.74 -7.20 1.06
C GLU A 137 4.43 -8.70 1.04
N GLU A 138 5.07 -9.50 1.88
CA GLU A 138 4.75 -10.93 1.97
C GLU A 138 3.29 -11.18 2.39
N LYS A 139 2.76 -10.45 3.37
CA LYS A 139 1.33 -10.54 3.75
C LYS A 139 0.40 -10.21 2.58
N PHE A 140 0.75 -9.21 1.76
CA PHE A 140 -0.01 -8.93 0.55
C PHE A 140 -0.04 -10.12 -0.40
N PHE A 141 1.12 -10.76 -0.63
CA PHE A 141 1.20 -11.97 -1.45
C PHE A 141 0.41 -13.13 -0.85
N ASP A 142 0.50 -13.34 0.47
CA ASP A 142 -0.24 -14.40 1.17
C ASP A 142 -1.76 -14.23 1.04
N LEU A 143 -2.27 -13.00 1.02
CA LEU A 143 -3.69 -12.70 0.86
C LEU A 143 -4.18 -12.83 -0.58
N VAL A 144 -3.41 -12.36 -1.56
CA VAL A 144 -3.88 -12.20 -2.94
C VAL A 144 -3.56 -13.41 -3.82
N THR A 145 -2.42 -14.08 -3.61
CA THR A 145 -2.03 -15.27 -4.39
C THR A 145 -3.07 -16.39 -4.37
N PRO A 146 -3.71 -16.73 -3.23
CA PRO A 146 -4.77 -17.75 -3.22
C PRO A 146 -5.99 -17.36 -4.06
N VAL A 147 -6.29 -16.07 -4.20
CA VAL A 147 -7.41 -15.61 -5.06
C VAL A 147 -7.10 -15.89 -6.53
N PHE A 148 -5.88 -15.64 -6.98
CA PHE A 148 -5.46 -16.02 -8.34
C PHE A 148 -5.48 -17.54 -8.53
N ALA A 149 -4.97 -18.31 -7.58
CA ALA A 149 -4.99 -19.77 -7.66
C ALA A 149 -6.42 -20.33 -7.79
N GLN A 150 -7.39 -19.80 -7.02
CA GLN A 150 -8.80 -20.17 -7.14
C GLN A 150 -9.38 -19.82 -8.51
N GLY A 151 -9.07 -18.64 -9.05
CA GLY A 151 -9.55 -18.22 -10.36
C GLY A 151 -8.97 -19.04 -11.52
N ILE A 152 -7.69 -19.44 -11.42
CA ILE A 152 -7.04 -20.34 -12.38
C ILE A 152 -7.71 -21.73 -12.35
N ALA A 153 -7.90 -22.29 -11.15
CA ALA A 153 -8.56 -23.58 -10.99
C ALA A 153 -10.01 -23.59 -11.51
N ALA A 154 -10.69 -22.43 -11.41
CA ALA A 154 -12.04 -22.24 -11.94
C ALA A 154 -12.09 -21.88 -13.44
N GLY A 155 -10.95 -21.82 -14.15
CA GLY A 155 -10.85 -21.42 -15.56
C GLY A 155 -11.22 -19.96 -15.83
N GLN A 156 -11.18 -19.11 -14.81
CA GLN A 156 -11.52 -17.68 -14.89
C GLN A 156 -10.31 -16.82 -15.21
N PHE A 157 -9.11 -17.32 -14.97
CA PHE A 157 -7.83 -16.70 -15.32
C PHE A 157 -7.00 -17.62 -16.21
N ILE A 158 -6.03 -17.06 -16.91
CA ILE A 158 -5.04 -17.80 -17.69
C ILE A 158 -4.24 -18.75 -16.79
N GLN A 159 -3.74 -19.86 -17.39
CA GLN A 159 -2.83 -20.78 -16.71
C GLN A 159 -1.45 -20.12 -16.54
N ALA A 160 -1.12 -19.75 -15.31
CA ALA A 160 0.16 -19.15 -14.96
C ALA A 160 0.44 -19.39 -13.46
N ASP A 161 1.66 -19.11 -13.01
CA ASP A 161 1.98 -19.11 -11.58
C ASP A 161 1.13 -18.05 -10.85
N PRO A 162 0.32 -18.40 -9.85
CA PRO A 162 -0.53 -17.47 -9.12
C PRO A 162 0.27 -16.35 -8.43
N ARG A 163 1.47 -16.67 -7.92
CA ARG A 163 2.36 -15.70 -7.28
C ARG A 163 2.91 -14.70 -8.31
N PHE A 164 3.22 -15.17 -9.52
CA PHE A 164 3.63 -14.30 -10.62
C PHE A 164 2.50 -13.33 -11.02
N LEU A 165 1.25 -13.79 -11.12
CA LEU A 165 0.09 -12.92 -11.39
C LEU A 165 -0.10 -11.87 -10.29
N THR A 166 0.11 -12.25 -9.03
CA THR A 166 0.09 -11.31 -7.90
C THR A 166 1.19 -10.25 -8.04
N PHE A 167 2.40 -10.67 -8.44
CA PHE A 167 3.53 -9.78 -8.70
C PHE A 167 3.23 -8.82 -9.85
N MET A 168 2.64 -9.31 -10.94
CA MET A 168 2.23 -8.48 -12.08
C MET A 168 1.19 -7.43 -11.69
N LEU A 169 0.15 -7.81 -10.94
CA LEU A 169 -0.83 -6.87 -10.40
C LEU A 169 -0.14 -5.77 -9.58
N ARG A 170 0.74 -6.16 -8.66
CA ARG A 170 1.49 -5.23 -7.82
C ARG A 170 2.39 -4.30 -8.62
N GLY A 171 3.05 -4.83 -9.65
CA GLY A 171 3.90 -4.10 -10.58
C GLY A 171 3.13 -3.06 -11.41
N MET A 172 1.96 -3.42 -11.91
CA MET A 172 1.09 -2.48 -12.64
C MET A 172 0.66 -1.29 -11.77
N ILE A 173 0.26 -1.53 -10.53
CA ILE A 173 -0.09 -0.46 -9.58
C ILE A 173 1.12 0.45 -9.30
N ARG A 174 2.30 -0.13 -9.06
CA ARG A 174 3.54 0.63 -8.86
C ARG A 174 3.92 1.44 -10.10
N GLY A 175 3.70 0.88 -11.30
CA GLY A 175 3.92 1.57 -12.56
C GLY A 175 3.09 2.84 -12.70
N VAL A 176 1.82 2.81 -12.29
CA VAL A 176 0.95 4.00 -12.27
C VAL A 176 1.51 5.07 -11.32
N GLY A 177 1.95 4.66 -10.12
CA GLY A 177 2.56 5.59 -9.16
C GLY A 177 3.86 6.21 -9.66
N TYR A 178 4.71 5.41 -10.29
CA TYR A 178 5.97 5.86 -10.86
C TYR A 178 5.74 6.82 -12.04
N TYR A 179 4.80 6.51 -12.93
CA TYR A 179 4.41 7.38 -14.03
C TYR A 179 3.96 8.75 -13.52
N GLN A 180 3.11 8.78 -12.50
CA GLN A 180 2.67 10.04 -11.90
C GLN A 180 3.82 10.84 -11.28
N MET A 181 4.78 10.18 -10.65
CA MET A 181 5.94 10.83 -10.04
C MET A 181 6.81 11.53 -11.10
N ILE A 182 6.94 10.94 -12.30
CA ILE A 182 7.73 11.50 -13.40
C ILE A 182 6.97 12.64 -14.10
N GLU A 183 5.72 12.40 -14.49
CA GLU A 183 4.95 13.30 -15.33
C GLU A 183 4.29 14.45 -14.54
N GLY A 184 4.17 14.33 -13.24
CA GLY A 184 3.63 15.38 -12.36
C GLY A 184 2.17 15.77 -12.66
N GLN A 185 1.46 15.03 -13.50
CA GLN A 185 0.14 15.41 -14.00
C GLN A 185 -0.96 15.14 -12.98
N LYS A 186 -1.72 16.20 -12.66
CA LYS A 186 -2.97 16.11 -11.92
C LYS A 186 -4.03 15.51 -12.86
N GLY A 187 -4.36 14.23 -12.71
CA GLY A 187 -5.48 13.63 -13.47
C GLY A 187 -5.24 12.24 -14.02
N VAL A 188 -4.00 11.78 -14.11
CA VAL A 188 -3.65 10.43 -14.60
C VAL A 188 -4.46 9.32 -13.92
N PHE A 189 -4.83 9.49 -12.66
CA PHE A 189 -5.56 8.49 -11.91
C PHE A 189 -7.00 8.23 -12.37
N LYS A 190 -7.70 9.24 -12.93
CA LYS A 190 -9.09 9.03 -13.42
C LYS A 190 -9.11 8.06 -14.60
N GLU A 191 -8.05 8.06 -15.39
CA GLU A 191 -7.89 7.20 -16.57
C GLU A 191 -7.15 5.89 -16.22
N ALA A 192 -6.30 5.90 -15.19
CA ALA A 192 -5.49 4.75 -14.82
C ALA A 192 -6.32 3.53 -14.41
N LEU A 193 -7.41 3.72 -13.65
CA LEU A 193 -8.23 2.60 -13.20
C LEU A 193 -8.93 1.87 -14.36
N PRO A 194 -9.64 2.54 -15.28
CA PRO A 194 -10.23 1.87 -16.44
C PRO A 194 -9.19 1.18 -17.31
N VAL A 195 -8.06 1.83 -17.58
CA VAL A 195 -6.97 1.25 -18.39
C VAL A 195 -6.39 0.02 -17.70
N LEU A 196 -6.06 0.12 -16.43
CA LEU A 196 -5.49 -0.99 -15.64
C LEU A 196 -6.46 -2.17 -15.59
N LEU A 197 -7.74 -1.94 -15.32
CA LEU A 197 -8.75 -3.00 -15.30
C LEU A 197 -8.92 -3.64 -16.68
N THR A 198 -8.89 -2.85 -17.75
CA THR A 198 -8.95 -3.37 -19.13
C THR A 198 -7.74 -4.27 -19.41
N LEU A 199 -6.53 -3.81 -19.12
CA LEU A 199 -5.32 -4.60 -19.30
C LEU A 199 -5.36 -5.89 -18.47
N LEU A 200 -5.74 -5.76 -17.20
CA LEU A 200 -5.79 -6.88 -16.26
C LEU A 200 -6.80 -7.94 -16.70
N PHE A 201 -8.02 -7.54 -17.07
CA PHE A 201 -9.09 -8.50 -17.37
C PHE A 201 -9.15 -8.91 -18.85
N SER A 202 -8.71 -8.09 -19.77
CA SER A 202 -8.57 -8.47 -21.19
C SER A 202 -7.33 -9.30 -21.44
N GLY A 203 -6.24 -9.07 -20.68
CA GLY A 203 -5.02 -9.85 -20.76
C GLY A 203 -5.02 -11.13 -19.91
N LEU A 204 -5.78 -11.18 -18.81
CA LEU A 204 -5.84 -12.33 -17.90
C LEU A 204 -6.97 -13.33 -18.22
N THR A 205 -7.85 -13.02 -19.17
CA THR A 205 -8.91 -13.92 -19.58
C THR A 205 -8.40 -14.96 -20.59
N SER A 206 -8.96 -16.18 -20.56
CA SER A 206 -8.58 -17.32 -21.40
C SER A 206 -8.77 -17.15 -22.92
N LYS A 207 -9.13 -15.96 -23.40
CA LYS A 207 -9.33 -15.60 -24.82
C LYS A 207 -8.09 -15.04 -25.53
N ILE A 208 -6.91 -15.05 -24.91
CA ILE A 208 -5.67 -14.69 -25.58
C ILE A 208 -5.30 -15.83 -26.55
N PRO A 209 -5.04 -15.56 -27.84
CA PRO A 209 -4.47 -16.56 -28.73
C PRO A 209 -3.20 -17.13 -28.09
N ALA A 210 -2.96 -18.44 -28.27
CA ALA A 210 -1.77 -19.09 -27.79
C ALA A 210 -0.56 -18.20 -28.18
N ALA A 211 0.27 -17.84 -27.20
CA ALA A 211 1.51 -17.14 -27.47
C ALA A 211 2.31 -18.00 -28.47
N GLU A 212 2.66 -17.43 -29.62
CA GLU A 212 3.69 -18.01 -30.44
C GLU A 212 4.91 -18.25 -29.54
N GLU A 213 5.51 -19.43 -29.62
CA GLU A 213 6.70 -19.78 -28.87
C GLU A 213 7.75 -18.67 -29.09
N VAL A 214 7.94 -17.87 -28.03
CA VAL A 214 9.07 -16.93 -28.01
C VAL A 214 10.29 -17.79 -27.70
N ASP A 215 11.18 -17.96 -28.65
CA ASP A 215 12.46 -18.61 -28.44
C ASP A 215 13.13 -18.02 -27.18
N PRO A 216 13.62 -18.87 -26.27
CA PRO A 216 14.33 -18.38 -25.09
C PRO A 216 15.60 -17.66 -25.54
N ILE A 217 15.73 -16.40 -25.09
CA ILE A 217 16.94 -15.58 -25.25
C ILE A 217 18.07 -16.17 -24.43
#